data_f1a5ad91ff1587b00e56a55842f85217
#
_entry.id   f1a5ad91ff1587b00e56a55842f85217
#
_cell.length_a   1.000
_cell.length_b   1.000
_cell.length_c   1.000
_cell.angle_alpha   90.00
_cell.angle_beta   90.00
_cell.angle_gamma   90.00
#
_symmetry.space_group_name_H-M   'P 1'
#
loop_
_entity.id
_entity.type
_entity.pdbx_description
1 polymer ?
#
loop_
_entity_poly.entity_id
_entity_poly.type
_entity_poly.pdbx_seq_one_letter_code
_entity_poly.pdbx_strand_id
1 'polypeptide(L)'
;MKYMITSKGDEKSDLLRLNMIAGFGEYDMEYDDVEPEIVISIGGDGTFLSAFHQYEERLDEIAFIGIHTGHLGFYADWRPAEANKLVKLLAKGEYQKVSYPLLKTTVKYGIGKKEATYLALNELTVKSSGGPFVVDVVINDIHFERFRGDGLCMSTPSGTTAYNKSLGGALMHPSIEAMQLTEMASINNRVYRTIGSPLVFPKHHVVSLQPVNDKDFQISVDHLSILHRDVQEIRYEVSAKKIHFARFKSFPFWRRVHDSFIED
;
A
#
# COMPACT_ATOMS: atom_id res chain seq x y z
N MET A 1 18.03 13.90 -15.55
CA MET A 1 17.11 13.05 -14.75
C MET A 1 15.87 13.88 -14.43
N LYS A 2 14.70 13.32 -14.74
CA LYS A 2 13.42 13.98 -14.53
C LYS A 2 12.90 13.68 -13.11
N TYR A 3 12.39 14.70 -12.43
CA TYR A 3 11.86 14.54 -11.08
C TYR A 3 10.53 15.28 -10.89
N MET A 4 9.73 14.79 -9.93
CA MET A 4 8.51 15.42 -9.45
C MET A 4 8.52 15.46 -7.92
N ILE A 5 7.96 16.51 -7.34
CA ILE A 5 7.81 16.63 -5.88
C ILE A 5 6.34 16.92 -5.56
N THR A 6 5.72 16.01 -4.82
CA THR A 6 4.41 16.23 -4.20
C THR A 6 4.58 16.63 -2.75
N SER A 7 3.66 17.44 -2.22
CA SER A 7 3.65 17.85 -0.82
C SER A 7 2.30 17.57 -0.18
N LYS A 8 2.27 17.57 1.15
CA LYS A 8 1.04 17.44 1.93
C LYS A 8 0.10 18.66 1.77
N GLY A 9 0.62 19.80 1.26
CA GLY A 9 -0.15 21.04 1.08
C GLY A 9 -0.21 21.91 2.33
N ASP A 10 0.59 21.66 3.36
CA ASP A 10 0.81 22.59 4.45
C ASP A 10 2.01 23.52 4.16
N GLU A 11 2.04 24.70 4.81
CA GLU A 11 3.06 25.72 4.59
C GLU A 11 4.48 25.20 4.71
N LYS A 12 4.75 24.34 5.70
CA LYS A 12 6.07 23.76 5.95
C LYS A 12 6.50 22.81 4.81
N SER A 13 5.59 21.95 4.36
CA SER A 13 5.87 21.00 3.27
C SER A 13 6.01 21.71 1.93
N ASP A 14 5.20 22.75 1.67
CA ASP A 14 5.27 23.53 0.43
C ASP A 14 6.53 24.39 0.37
N LEU A 15 6.93 25.01 1.48
CA LEU A 15 8.20 25.75 1.54
C LEU A 15 9.40 24.83 1.28
N LEU A 16 9.37 23.62 1.87
CA LEU A 16 10.43 22.62 1.62
C LEU A 16 10.47 22.21 0.15
N ARG A 17 9.31 21.98 -0.47
CA ARG A 17 9.17 21.67 -1.90
C ARG A 17 9.81 22.75 -2.77
N LEU A 18 9.47 24.04 -2.52
CA LEU A 18 10.04 25.16 -3.28
C LEU A 18 11.56 25.26 -3.12
N ASN A 19 12.07 25.08 -1.90
CA ASN A 19 13.50 25.10 -1.62
C ASN A 19 14.24 23.96 -2.36
N MET A 20 13.65 22.77 -2.42
CA MET A 20 14.23 21.65 -3.14
C MET A 20 14.23 21.87 -4.66
N ILE A 21 13.14 22.43 -5.23
CA ILE A 21 13.06 22.79 -6.65
C ILE A 21 14.16 23.82 -6.99
N ALA A 22 14.32 24.85 -6.17
CA ALA A 22 15.41 25.83 -6.34
C ALA A 22 16.79 25.15 -6.27
N GLY A 23 16.99 24.22 -5.31
CA GLY A 23 18.23 23.46 -5.19
C GLY A 23 18.53 22.56 -6.39
N PHE A 24 17.51 21.93 -6.98
CA PHE A 24 17.67 21.13 -8.20
C PHE A 24 18.00 21.98 -9.43
N GLY A 25 17.59 23.25 -9.46
CA GLY A 25 17.94 24.18 -10.52
C GLY A 25 19.45 24.49 -10.63
N GLU A 26 20.25 24.14 -9.60
CA GLU A 26 21.72 24.22 -9.65
C GLU A 26 22.35 23.02 -10.37
N TYR A 27 21.57 22.01 -10.74
CA TYR A 27 22.01 20.76 -11.35
C TYR A 27 21.25 20.50 -12.65
N ASP A 28 21.74 19.57 -13.47
CA ASP A 28 21.06 19.13 -14.69
C ASP A 28 19.90 18.15 -14.36
N MET A 29 18.89 18.70 -13.65
CA MET A 29 17.66 18.00 -13.27
C MET A 29 16.45 18.78 -13.74
N GLU A 30 15.51 18.09 -14.40
CA GLU A 30 14.30 18.63 -15.00
C GLU A 30 13.07 18.30 -14.15
N TYR A 31 12.26 19.31 -13.82
CA TYR A 31 10.97 19.07 -13.21
C TYR A 31 9.97 18.60 -14.27
N ASP A 32 9.39 17.42 -14.08
CA ASP A 32 8.42 16.82 -15.00
C ASP A 32 7.38 16.05 -14.15
N ASP A 33 6.13 16.50 -14.16
CA ASP A 33 5.02 15.90 -13.43
C ASP A 33 4.24 14.85 -14.25
N VAL A 34 4.57 14.70 -15.53
CA VAL A 34 3.96 13.71 -16.44
C VAL A 34 4.81 12.45 -16.52
N GLU A 35 6.12 12.62 -16.72
CA GLU A 35 7.05 11.51 -16.94
C GLU A 35 8.29 11.57 -16.02
N PRO A 36 8.09 11.63 -14.70
CA PRO A 36 9.22 11.64 -13.77
C PRO A 36 9.91 10.27 -13.71
N GLU A 37 11.22 10.28 -13.50
CA GLU A 37 12.03 9.11 -13.12
C GLU A 37 12.13 8.98 -11.59
N ILE A 38 12.02 10.11 -10.87
CA ILE A 38 12.03 10.19 -9.41
C ILE A 38 10.79 10.95 -8.93
N VAL A 39 10.05 10.34 -8.02
CA VAL A 39 8.93 10.98 -7.31
C VAL A 39 9.30 11.18 -5.85
N ILE A 40 9.31 12.42 -5.40
CA ILE A 40 9.62 12.81 -4.02
C ILE A 40 8.31 13.20 -3.32
N SER A 41 7.96 12.50 -2.25
CA SER A 41 6.80 12.81 -1.42
C SER A 41 7.23 13.52 -0.14
N ILE A 42 6.73 14.73 0.09
CA ILE A 42 6.97 15.53 1.30
C ILE A 42 5.71 15.55 2.16
N GLY A 43 5.72 14.81 3.26
CA GLY A 43 4.56 14.67 4.14
C GLY A 43 4.65 13.43 5.02
N GLY A 44 3.51 12.80 5.30
CA GLY A 44 3.41 11.50 5.95
C GLY A 44 3.18 10.37 4.95
N ASP A 45 2.93 9.15 5.48
CA ASP A 45 2.65 7.97 4.65
C ASP A 45 1.40 8.17 3.77
N GLY A 46 0.37 8.93 4.21
CA GLY A 46 -0.79 9.25 3.38
C GLY A 46 -0.43 10.07 2.13
N THR A 47 0.48 11.03 2.23
CA THR A 47 0.99 11.79 1.06
C THR A 47 1.77 10.87 0.13
N PHE A 48 2.52 9.94 0.69
CA PHE A 48 3.26 8.94 -0.09
C PHE A 48 2.32 8.00 -0.85
N LEU A 49 1.25 7.51 -0.21
CA LEU A 49 0.22 6.69 -0.86
C LEU A 49 -0.47 7.43 -2.01
N SER A 50 -0.76 8.73 -1.83
CA SER A 50 -1.32 9.56 -2.91
C SER A 50 -0.37 9.66 -4.11
N ALA A 51 0.94 9.85 -3.86
CA ALA A 51 1.95 9.85 -4.91
C ALA A 51 2.05 8.49 -5.62
N PHE A 52 2.00 7.39 -4.88
CA PHE A 52 1.99 6.05 -5.43
C PHE A 52 0.81 5.84 -6.40
N HIS A 53 -0.42 6.15 -5.98
CA HIS A 53 -1.61 5.99 -6.83
C HIS A 53 -1.64 6.93 -8.04
N GLN A 54 -1.05 8.12 -7.92
CA GLN A 54 -0.93 9.04 -9.06
C GLN A 54 -0.09 8.45 -10.21
N TYR A 55 0.91 7.63 -9.88
CA TYR A 55 1.87 7.08 -10.85
C TYR A 55 1.83 5.55 -10.94
N GLU A 56 0.74 4.89 -10.56
CA GLU A 56 0.65 3.42 -10.51
C GLU A 56 0.81 2.74 -11.88
N GLU A 57 0.56 3.45 -12.98
CA GLU A 57 0.77 2.93 -14.33
C GLU A 57 2.26 2.93 -14.75
N ARG A 58 3.10 3.72 -14.08
CA ARG A 58 4.51 3.94 -14.45
C ARG A 58 5.52 3.42 -13.41
N LEU A 59 5.11 2.51 -12.54
CA LEU A 59 5.95 2.04 -11.42
C LEU A 59 7.29 1.45 -11.84
N ASP A 60 7.37 0.83 -13.01
CA ASP A 60 8.60 0.22 -13.52
C ASP A 60 9.68 1.27 -13.89
N GLU A 61 9.26 2.49 -14.20
CA GLU A 61 10.11 3.60 -14.63
C GLU A 61 10.52 4.52 -13.48
N ILE A 62 9.74 4.54 -12.40
CA ILE A 62 9.85 5.50 -11.30
C ILE A 62 10.52 4.88 -10.07
N ALA A 63 11.34 5.67 -9.38
CA ALA A 63 11.75 5.40 -8.01
C ALA A 63 11.22 6.48 -7.05
N PHE A 64 10.68 6.05 -5.92
CA PHE A 64 10.04 6.91 -4.94
C PHE A 64 10.97 7.26 -3.78
N ILE A 65 10.82 8.46 -3.22
CA ILE A 65 11.52 8.94 -2.02
C ILE A 65 10.50 9.63 -1.10
N GLY A 66 10.54 9.33 0.19
CA GLY A 66 9.73 10.01 1.19
C GLY A 66 10.56 10.91 2.10
N ILE A 67 10.05 12.13 2.36
CA ILE A 67 10.55 13.07 3.37
C ILE A 67 9.42 13.32 4.37
N HIS A 68 9.60 12.94 5.64
CA HIS A 68 8.58 13.15 6.65
C HIS A 68 8.69 14.54 7.27
N THR A 69 7.57 15.28 7.29
CA THR A 69 7.49 16.62 7.94
C THR A 69 6.82 16.59 9.31
N GLY A 70 6.29 15.44 9.70
CA GLY A 70 5.70 15.13 11.00
C GLY A 70 6.38 13.93 11.66
N HIS A 71 5.58 13.03 12.23
CA HIS A 71 6.08 11.77 12.81
C HIS A 71 6.74 10.88 11.75
N LEU A 72 7.66 10.04 12.20
CA LEU A 72 8.33 9.06 11.35
C LEU A 72 7.31 8.06 10.80
N GLY A 73 7.20 7.99 9.46
CA GLY A 73 6.40 7.00 8.75
C GLY A 73 7.21 5.79 8.29
N PHE A 74 6.56 4.85 7.62
CA PHE A 74 7.21 3.65 7.08
C PHE A 74 7.77 3.84 5.66
N TYR A 75 7.35 4.89 4.94
CA TYR A 75 7.77 5.17 3.56
C TYR A 75 8.73 6.35 3.43
N ALA A 76 8.94 7.12 4.50
CA ALA A 76 9.77 8.31 4.48
C ALA A 76 11.07 8.10 5.27
N ASP A 77 12.23 8.17 4.58
CA ASP A 77 13.56 7.98 5.18
C ASP A 77 14.28 9.27 5.52
N TRP A 78 13.80 10.38 4.96
CA TRP A 78 14.47 11.66 5.00
C TRP A 78 13.73 12.63 5.92
N ARG A 79 14.51 13.50 6.58
CA ARG A 79 14.01 14.62 7.38
C ARG A 79 14.14 15.92 6.58
N PRO A 80 13.35 16.96 6.86
CA PRO A 80 13.47 18.26 6.21
C PRO A 80 14.88 18.86 6.27
N ALA A 81 15.57 18.72 7.41
CA ALA A 81 16.95 19.17 7.57
C ALA A 81 17.97 18.48 6.65
N GLU A 82 17.64 17.32 6.09
CA GLU A 82 18.49 16.56 5.19
C GLU A 82 18.22 16.85 3.70
N ALA A 83 17.24 17.71 3.38
CA ALA A 83 16.78 17.95 2.00
C ALA A 83 17.90 18.41 1.06
N ASN A 84 18.74 19.35 1.48
CA ASN A 84 19.89 19.81 0.68
C ASN A 84 20.90 18.71 0.41
N LYS A 85 21.09 17.78 1.36
CA LYS A 85 21.93 16.60 1.16
C LYS A 85 21.30 15.65 0.15
N LEU A 86 19.98 15.44 0.22
CA LEU A 86 19.23 14.60 -0.72
C LEU A 86 19.34 15.15 -2.15
N VAL A 87 19.15 16.46 -2.35
CA VAL A 87 19.30 17.12 -3.65
C VAL A 87 20.68 16.82 -4.26
N LYS A 88 21.76 16.98 -3.49
CA LYS A 88 23.12 16.70 -3.95
C LYS A 88 23.36 15.24 -4.30
N LEU A 89 22.78 14.31 -3.55
CA LEU A 89 22.91 12.88 -3.79
C LEU A 89 22.11 12.44 -5.03
N LEU A 90 20.90 12.96 -5.20
CA LEU A 90 20.09 12.72 -6.39
C LEU A 90 20.76 13.22 -7.67
N ALA A 91 21.33 14.42 -7.63
CA ALA A 91 22.05 14.99 -8.77
C ALA A 91 23.24 14.13 -9.20
N LYS A 92 23.85 13.35 -8.29
CA LYS A 92 24.90 12.39 -8.63
C LYS A 92 24.38 11.09 -9.25
N GLY A 93 23.08 10.80 -9.11
CA GLY A 93 22.44 9.59 -9.64
C GLY A 93 22.83 8.28 -8.93
N GLU A 94 23.54 8.35 -7.81
CA GLU A 94 24.05 7.20 -7.07
C GLU A 94 23.08 6.77 -5.98
N TYR A 95 22.08 5.94 -6.31
CA TYR A 95 21.16 5.35 -5.33
C TYR A 95 20.96 3.85 -5.57
N GLN A 96 20.64 3.14 -4.50
CA GLN A 96 20.22 1.75 -4.59
C GLN A 96 18.71 1.68 -4.85
N LYS A 97 18.30 0.99 -5.92
CA LYS A 97 16.89 0.71 -6.20
C LYS A 97 16.45 -0.49 -5.36
N VAL A 98 15.55 -0.26 -4.41
CA VAL A 98 14.96 -1.30 -3.55
C VAL A 98 13.50 -1.46 -3.92
N SER A 99 13.05 -2.71 -4.12
CA SER A 99 11.70 -3.00 -4.62
C SER A 99 10.87 -3.73 -3.58
N TYR A 100 9.61 -3.31 -3.41
CA TYR A 100 8.64 -3.98 -2.55
C TYR A 100 7.48 -4.54 -3.37
N PRO A 101 6.94 -5.70 -2.97
CA PRO A 101 5.78 -6.28 -3.62
C PRO A 101 4.52 -5.44 -3.38
N LEU A 102 3.61 -5.50 -4.33
CA LEU A 102 2.29 -4.89 -4.27
C LEU A 102 1.21 -5.96 -4.25
N LEU A 103 0.05 -5.63 -3.74
CA LEU A 103 -1.15 -6.44 -3.85
C LEU A 103 -1.91 -6.02 -5.11
N LYS A 104 -2.19 -6.98 -6.00
CA LYS A 104 -3.13 -6.81 -7.10
C LYS A 104 -4.47 -7.40 -6.70
N THR A 105 -5.53 -6.64 -6.88
CA THR A 105 -6.91 -7.10 -6.64
C THR A 105 -7.75 -6.89 -7.88
N THR A 106 -8.46 -7.94 -8.30
CA THR A 106 -9.43 -7.88 -9.41
C THR A 106 -10.82 -8.10 -8.85
N VAL A 107 -11.73 -7.15 -9.10
CA VAL A 107 -13.15 -7.21 -8.72
C VAL A 107 -13.97 -7.54 -9.94
N LYS A 108 -14.67 -8.68 -9.92
CA LYS A 108 -15.58 -9.11 -10.97
C LYS A 108 -17.01 -8.78 -10.58
N TYR A 109 -17.79 -8.32 -11.54
CA TYR A 109 -19.19 -7.96 -11.36
C TYR A 109 -20.13 -8.87 -12.16
N GLY A 110 -21.42 -8.69 -11.99
CA GLY A 110 -22.44 -9.40 -12.76
C GLY A 110 -22.34 -9.19 -14.27
N ILE A 111 -23.11 -9.96 -15.01
CA ILE A 111 -23.06 -10.06 -16.48
C ILE A 111 -23.05 -8.69 -17.16
N GLY A 112 -22.14 -8.51 -18.10
CA GLY A 112 -22.04 -7.30 -18.94
C GLY A 112 -21.26 -6.14 -18.31
N LYS A 113 -20.75 -6.27 -17.09
CA LYS A 113 -19.90 -5.26 -16.43
C LYS A 113 -18.41 -5.57 -16.63
N LYS A 114 -17.59 -4.53 -16.80
CA LYS A 114 -16.14 -4.67 -16.87
C LYS A 114 -15.58 -4.96 -15.48
N GLU A 115 -14.55 -5.78 -15.40
CA GLU A 115 -13.76 -5.98 -14.17
C GLU A 115 -13.02 -4.69 -13.79
N ALA A 116 -12.84 -4.47 -12.48
CA ALA A 116 -11.97 -3.41 -11.96
C ALA A 116 -10.71 -4.04 -11.36
N THR A 117 -9.55 -3.44 -11.62
CA THR A 117 -8.28 -3.88 -11.06
C THR A 117 -7.67 -2.76 -10.24
N TYR A 118 -7.13 -3.10 -9.08
CA TYR A 118 -6.50 -2.20 -8.12
C TYR A 118 -5.13 -2.71 -7.73
N LEU A 119 -4.21 -1.78 -7.50
CA LEU A 119 -2.94 -2.04 -6.83
C LEU A 119 -2.96 -1.40 -5.45
N ALA A 120 -2.53 -2.12 -4.42
CA ALA A 120 -2.36 -1.57 -3.08
C ALA A 120 -0.90 -1.69 -2.64
N LEU A 121 -0.40 -0.64 -1.99
CA LEU A 121 0.90 -0.62 -1.35
C LEU A 121 0.81 -1.12 0.10
N ASN A 122 -0.27 -0.75 0.83
CA ASN A 122 -0.55 -1.26 2.17
C ASN A 122 -1.48 -2.48 2.12
N GLU A 123 -2.76 -2.24 1.91
CA GLU A 123 -3.78 -3.28 1.97
C GLU A 123 -5.02 -2.92 1.15
N LEU A 124 -5.83 -3.94 0.89
CA LEU A 124 -7.20 -3.79 0.47
C LEU A 124 -8.13 -4.42 1.51
N THR A 125 -9.13 -3.65 1.93
CA THR A 125 -10.17 -4.13 2.85
C THR A 125 -11.51 -4.24 2.16
N VAL A 126 -12.28 -5.26 2.55
CA VAL A 126 -13.66 -5.46 2.08
C VAL A 126 -14.58 -5.54 3.27
N LYS A 127 -15.61 -4.71 3.28
CA LYS A 127 -16.66 -4.67 4.31
C LYS A 127 -18.04 -4.70 3.66
N SER A 128 -19.06 -5.17 4.39
CA SER A 128 -20.43 -5.03 3.92
C SER A 128 -20.84 -3.56 3.84
N SER A 129 -21.68 -3.21 2.88
CA SER A 129 -22.25 -1.88 2.75
C SER A 129 -23.49 -1.65 3.61
N GLY A 130 -24.10 -2.70 4.19
CA GLY A 130 -25.35 -2.51 4.93
C GLY A 130 -25.97 -3.74 5.61
N GLY A 131 -25.29 -4.87 5.63
CA GLY A 131 -25.78 -6.10 6.25
C GLY A 131 -24.68 -6.96 6.85
N PRO A 132 -24.94 -8.19 7.25
CA PRO A 132 -23.90 -9.11 7.68
C PRO A 132 -22.92 -9.40 6.55
N PHE A 133 -21.62 -9.21 6.78
CA PHE A 133 -20.60 -9.58 5.82
C PHE A 133 -20.41 -11.10 5.81
N VAL A 134 -20.81 -11.75 4.72
CA VAL A 134 -20.71 -13.22 4.55
C VAL A 134 -20.13 -13.52 3.19
N VAL A 135 -18.94 -14.13 3.17
CA VAL A 135 -18.26 -14.53 1.95
C VAL A 135 -17.65 -15.92 2.09
N ASP A 136 -17.59 -16.65 0.99
CA ASP A 136 -16.77 -17.84 0.89
C ASP A 136 -15.33 -17.42 0.53
N VAL A 137 -14.37 -17.87 1.32
CA VAL A 137 -12.93 -17.71 1.08
C VAL A 137 -12.46 -18.93 0.31
N VAL A 138 -11.88 -18.70 -0.87
CA VAL A 138 -11.35 -19.73 -1.76
C VAL A 138 -9.86 -19.51 -1.94
N ILE A 139 -9.06 -20.56 -1.75
CA ILE A 139 -7.59 -20.52 -1.90
C ILE A 139 -7.19 -21.49 -2.99
N ASN A 140 -6.57 -21.01 -4.08
CA ASN A 140 -6.17 -21.82 -5.23
C ASN A 140 -7.31 -22.75 -5.72
N ASP A 141 -8.50 -22.17 -5.91
CA ASP A 141 -9.75 -22.83 -6.34
C ASP A 141 -10.33 -23.86 -5.34
N ILE A 142 -9.78 -23.95 -4.13
CA ILE A 142 -10.28 -24.80 -3.05
C ILE A 142 -11.08 -23.94 -2.06
N HIS A 143 -12.36 -24.27 -1.83
CA HIS A 143 -13.15 -23.65 -0.78
C HIS A 143 -12.47 -23.89 0.57
N PHE A 144 -12.08 -22.81 1.25
CA PHE A 144 -11.37 -22.89 2.53
C PHE A 144 -12.32 -22.73 3.71
N GLU A 145 -13.09 -21.64 3.73
CA GLU A 145 -14.07 -21.38 4.79
C GLU A 145 -15.19 -20.45 4.29
N ARG A 146 -16.30 -20.43 5.03
CA ARG A 146 -17.30 -19.38 4.94
C ARG A 146 -17.11 -18.40 6.07
N PHE A 147 -16.52 -17.27 5.74
CA PHE A 147 -16.28 -16.17 6.67
C PHE A 147 -17.57 -15.41 6.99
N ARG A 148 -17.73 -15.04 8.25
CA ARG A 148 -18.78 -14.15 8.74
C ARG A 148 -18.20 -13.21 9.80
N GLY A 149 -18.36 -11.90 9.61
CA GLY A 149 -17.80 -10.87 10.50
C GLY A 149 -18.09 -9.47 9.96
N ASP A 150 -17.20 -8.51 10.30
CA ASP A 150 -17.32 -7.13 9.81
C ASP A 150 -16.62 -6.93 8.45
N GLY A 151 -15.64 -7.76 8.13
CA GLY A 151 -14.88 -7.66 6.88
C GLY A 151 -13.61 -8.48 6.87
N LEU A 152 -12.86 -8.33 5.80
CA LEU A 152 -11.54 -8.96 5.59
C LEU A 152 -10.54 -7.92 5.10
N CYS A 153 -9.29 -8.08 5.54
CA CYS A 153 -8.14 -7.26 5.12
C CYS A 153 -7.12 -8.16 4.42
N MET A 154 -6.79 -7.85 3.17
CA MET A 154 -5.65 -8.44 2.47
C MET A 154 -4.52 -7.43 2.41
N SER A 155 -3.39 -7.74 3.06
CA SER A 155 -2.25 -6.84 3.23
C SER A 155 -1.02 -7.29 2.45
N THR A 156 -0.24 -6.33 1.96
CA THR A 156 1.14 -6.54 1.51
C THR A 156 2.07 -6.69 2.71
N PRO A 157 3.30 -7.16 2.54
CA PRO A 157 4.29 -7.16 3.63
C PRO A 157 4.57 -5.76 4.20
N SER A 158 4.69 -4.73 3.36
CA SER A 158 4.88 -3.34 3.84
C SER A 158 3.65 -2.82 4.57
N GLY A 159 2.44 -3.18 4.14
CA GLY A 159 1.17 -2.82 4.78
C GLY A 159 0.92 -3.52 6.12
N THR A 160 1.71 -4.54 6.47
CA THR A 160 1.53 -5.21 7.77
C THR A 160 1.78 -4.30 8.97
N THR A 161 2.42 -3.15 8.78
CA THR A 161 2.59 -2.10 9.80
C THR A 161 1.44 -1.08 9.84
N ALA A 162 0.50 -1.15 8.89
CA ALA A 162 -0.67 -0.28 8.80
C ALA A 162 -1.92 -0.92 9.43
N TYR A 163 -3.06 -0.92 8.76
CA TYR A 163 -4.33 -1.39 9.32
C TYR A 163 -4.29 -2.87 9.73
N ASN A 164 -3.58 -3.71 8.98
CA ASN A 164 -3.35 -5.13 9.31
C ASN A 164 -2.83 -5.33 10.75
N LYS A 165 -1.92 -4.46 11.23
CA LYS A 165 -1.42 -4.51 12.61
C LYS A 165 -2.55 -4.32 13.64
N SER A 166 -3.44 -3.36 13.40
CA SER A 166 -4.58 -3.08 14.27
C SER A 166 -5.59 -4.24 14.33
N LEU A 167 -5.59 -5.10 13.31
CA LEU A 167 -6.41 -6.30 13.24
C LEU A 167 -5.73 -7.54 13.85
N GLY A 168 -4.53 -7.38 14.44
CA GLY A 168 -3.79 -8.49 15.03
C GLY A 168 -2.98 -9.32 14.03
N GLY A 169 -2.80 -8.83 12.80
CA GLY A 169 -1.95 -9.47 11.79
C GLY A 169 -0.47 -9.45 12.18
N ALA A 170 0.27 -10.42 11.67
CA ALA A 170 1.71 -10.53 11.88
C ALA A 170 2.47 -9.45 11.09
N LEU A 171 3.55 -8.90 11.67
CA LEU A 171 4.46 -8.01 10.96
C LEU A 171 5.37 -8.80 10.03
N MET A 172 5.44 -8.40 8.76
CA MET A 172 6.29 -9.03 7.76
C MET A 172 7.33 -8.03 7.23
N HIS A 173 8.56 -8.52 7.00
CA HIS A 173 9.59 -7.67 6.38
C HIS A 173 9.18 -7.36 4.92
N PRO A 174 9.29 -6.10 4.45
CA PRO A 174 8.82 -5.68 3.12
C PRO A 174 9.48 -6.39 1.92
N SER A 175 10.61 -7.07 2.13
CA SER A 175 11.29 -7.83 1.07
C SER A 175 10.65 -9.20 0.77
N ILE A 176 9.71 -9.65 1.60
CA ILE A 176 9.05 -10.95 1.41
C ILE A 176 8.00 -10.83 0.32
N GLU A 177 8.00 -11.70 -0.68
CA GLU A 177 6.95 -11.74 -1.71
C GLU A 177 5.79 -12.62 -1.22
N ALA A 178 4.88 -12.01 -0.48
CA ALA A 178 3.72 -12.66 0.13
C ALA A 178 2.55 -11.66 0.25
N MET A 179 1.39 -12.17 0.66
CA MET A 179 0.24 -11.38 1.09
C MET A 179 -0.36 -12.01 2.35
N GLN A 180 -1.06 -11.24 3.17
CA GLN A 180 -1.66 -11.72 4.42
C GLN A 180 -3.13 -11.37 4.50
N LEU A 181 -3.98 -12.39 4.76
CA LEU A 181 -5.40 -12.22 5.04
C LEU A 181 -5.61 -12.14 6.56
N THR A 182 -6.34 -11.12 7.01
CA THR A 182 -6.68 -10.92 8.41
C THR A 182 -8.18 -10.65 8.54
N GLU A 183 -8.81 -11.33 9.49
CA GLU A 183 -10.23 -11.20 9.80
C GLU A 183 -10.55 -9.91 10.57
N MET A 184 -11.73 -9.33 10.33
CA MET A 184 -12.28 -8.23 11.11
C MET A 184 -13.49 -8.72 11.89
N ALA A 185 -13.39 -8.74 13.21
CA ALA A 185 -14.47 -9.10 14.13
C ALA A 185 -15.25 -10.35 13.69
N SER A 186 -14.52 -11.44 13.44
CA SER A 186 -15.14 -12.71 13.01
C SER A 186 -16.09 -13.28 14.06
N ILE A 187 -17.19 -13.86 13.59
CA ILE A 187 -18.18 -14.51 14.44
C ILE A 187 -17.85 -16.00 14.55
N ASN A 188 -17.43 -16.40 15.74
CA ASN A 188 -17.12 -17.80 16.08
C ASN A 188 -18.07 -18.30 17.17
N ASN A 189 -18.89 -19.31 16.85
CA ASN A 189 -19.83 -19.94 17.78
C ASN A 189 -20.10 -21.42 17.38
N ARG A 190 -21.14 -22.03 17.86
CA ARG A 190 -21.48 -23.43 17.52
C ARG A 190 -21.89 -23.62 16.06
N VAL A 191 -22.41 -22.58 15.41
CA VAL A 191 -22.97 -22.63 14.05
C VAL A 191 -21.97 -22.09 13.02
N TYR A 192 -21.24 -21.05 13.38
CA TYR A 192 -20.30 -20.36 12.50
C TYR A 192 -18.89 -20.53 13.05
N ARG A 193 -17.96 -20.92 12.18
CA ARG A 193 -16.55 -21.11 12.53
C ARG A 193 -15.69 -20.55 11.42
N THR A 194 -14.68 -19.78 11.79
CA THR A 194 -13.61 -19.30 10.93
C THR A 194 -12.27 -19.72 11.52
N ILE A 195 -11.20 -19.60 10.74
CA ILE A 195 -9.86 -19.97 11.21
C ILE A 195 -9.40 -19.11 12.40
N GLY A 196 -9.86 -17.86 12.49
CA GLY A 196 -9.58 -16.96 13.60
C GLY A 196 -8.11 -16.56 13.75
N SER A 197 -7.31 -16.79 12.70
CA SER A 197 -5.87 -16.49 12.70
C SER A 197 -5.49 -15.83 11.38
N PRO A 198 -4.53 -14.89 11.39
CA PRO A 198 -3.98 -14.35 10.16
C PRO A 198 -3.35 -15.44 9.29
N LEU A 199 -3.64 -15.42 7.98
CA LEU A 199 -3.12 -16.36 7.00
C LEU A 199 -2.11 -15.67 6.09
N VAL A 200 -0.90 -16.20 5.97
CA VAL A 200 0.15 -15.68 5.08
C VAL A 200 0.26 -16.58 3.85
N PHE A 201 0.15 -15.98 2.67
CA PHE A 201 0.20 -16.67 1.38
C PHE A 201 1.45 -16.28 0.60
N PRO A 202 2.20 -17.27 0.05
CA PRO A 202 3.31 -16.98 -0.85
C PRO A 202 2.83 -16.43 -2.19
N LYS A 203 3.73 -15.81 -2.95
CA LYS A 203 3.47 -15.10 -4.22
C LYS A 203 2.62 -15.86 -5.23
N HIS A 204 2.76 -17.17 -5.31
CA HIS A 204 2.07 -17.99 -6.31
C HIS A 204 0.65 -18.40 -5.91
N HIS A 205 0.18 -17.99 -4.73
CA HIS A 205 -1.17 -18.28 -4.28
C HIS A 205 -2.15 -17.20 -4.76
N VAL A 206 -3.37 -17.66 -4.99
CA VAL A 206 -4.53 -16.84 -5.32
C VAL A 206 -5.56 -17.03 -4.23
N VAL A 207 -6.08 -15.92 -3.72
CA VAL A 207 -7.19 -15.92 -2.77
C VAL A 207 -8.37 -15.19 -3.40
N SER A 208 -9.56 -15.81 -3.37
CA SER A 208 -10.78 -15.18 -3.86
C SER A 208 -11.83 -15.13 -2.75
N LEU A 209 -12.59 -14.04 -2.73
CA LEU A 209 -13.79 -13.89 -1.91
C LEU A 209 -15.02 -13.98 -2.84
N GLN A 210 -15.92 -14.89 -2.52
CA GLN A 210 -17.18 -15.07 -3.26
C GLN A 210 -18.36 -14.69 -2.36
N PRO A 211 -19.13 -13.65 -2.74
CA PRO A 211 -20.31 -13.23 -1.99
C PRO A 211 -21.35 -14.35 -1.85
N VAL A 212 -21.88 -14.53 -0.64
CA VAL A 212 -22.94 -15.54 -0.41
C VAL A 212 -24.34 -14.93 -0.56
N ASN A 213 -24.59 -13.79 0.06
CA ASN A 213 -25.90 -13.15 0.08
C ASN A 213 -25.88 -11.73 -0.49
N ASP A 214 -25.18 -10.82 0.18
CA ASP A 214 -25.02 -9.44 -0.22
C ASP A 214 -23.88 -9.34 -1.24
N LYS A 215 -24.06 -8.51 -2.25
CA LYS A 215 -23.11 -8.29 -3.34
C LYS A 215 -22.61 -6.85 -3.41
N ASP A 216 -23.02 -6.03 -2.46
CA ASP A 216 -22.60 -4.63 -2.36
C ASP A 216 -21.58 -4.48 -1.23
N PHE A 217 -20.38 -4.04 -1.56
CA PHE A 217 -19.26 -3.96 -0.63
C PHE A 217 -18.58 -2.59 -0.65
N GLN A 218 -18.24 -2.12 0.54
CA GLN A 218 -17.29 -1.03 0.69
C GLN A 218 -15.88 -1.63 0.58
N ILE A 219 -15.18 -1.29 -0.50
CA ILE A 219 -13.80 -1.71 -0.74
C ILE A 219 -12.90 -0.50 -0.51
N SER A 220 -11.90 -0.64 0.36
CA SER A 220 -10.87 0.39 0.54
C SER A 220 -9.53 -0.12 0.07
N VAL A 221 -8.88 0.65 -0.80
CA VAL A 221 -7.54 0.40 -1.34
C VAL A 221 -6.62 1.47 -0.77
N ASP A 222 -5.75 1.09 0.14
CA ASP A 222 -4.93 2.04 0.90
C ASP A 222 -5.83 3.12 1.56
N HIS A 223 -5.70 4.38 1.14
CA HIS A 223 -6.52 5.49 1.64
C HIS A 223 -7.80 5.76 0.82
N LEU A 224 -7.99 5.07 -0.31
CA LEU A 224 -9.15 5.25 -1.19
C LEU A 224 -10.27 4.31 -0.77
N SER A 225 -11.52 4.81 -0.72
CA SER A 225 -12.68 4.00 -0.33
C SER A 225 -13.80 4.14 -1.35
N ILE A 226 -14.25 3.01 -1.90
CA ILE A 226 -15.16 2.94 -3.05
C ILE A 226 -16.28 1.94 -2.74
N LEU A 227 -17.53 2.33 -3.04
CA LEU A 227 -18.67 1.41 -2.99
C LEU A 227 -18.78 0.62 -4.30
N HIS A 228 -18.71 -0.69 -4.19
CA HIS A 228 -18.86 -1.62 -5.30
C HIS A 228 -20.19 -2.35 -5.22
N ARG A 229 -20.93 -2.42 -6.32
CA ARG A 229 -22.24 -3.06 -6.39
C ARG A 229 -22.23 -4.24 -7.34
N ASP A 230 -23.01 -5.28 -6.98
CA ASP A 230 -23.17 -6.50 -7.77
C ASP A 230 -21.86 -7.24 -8.00
N VAL A 231 -21.03 -7.30 -6.94
CA VAL A 231 -19.75 -8.01 -6.92
C VAL A 231 -20.01 -9.51 -6.96
N GLN A 232 -19.34 -10.23 -7.85
CA GLN A 232 -19.40 -11.69 -7.97
C GLN A 232 -18.18 -12.37 -7.39
N GLU A 233 -17.01 -11.74 -7.51
CA GLU A 233 -15.75 -12.25 -6.99
C GLU A 233 -14.78 -11.10 -6.73
N ILE A 234 -13.99 -11.20 -5.67
CA ILE A 234 -12.83 -10.36 -5.40
C ILE A 234 -11.61 -11.27 -5.33
N ARG A 235 -10.68 -11.12 -6.26
CA ARG A 235 -9.49 -11.97 -6.41
C ARG A 235 -8.24 -11.22 -6.04
N TYR A 236 -7.41 -11.83 -5.20
CA TYR A 236 -6.14 -11.29 -4.71
C TYR A 236 -4.95 -12.10 -5.20
N GLU A 237 -3.91 -11.38 -5.59
CA GLU A 237 -2.63 -11.92 -6.04
C GLU A 237 -1.50 -10.97 -5.62
N VAL A 238 -0.32 -11.50 -5.35
CA VAL A 238 0.88 -10.67 -5.31
C VAL A 238 1.15 -10.16 -6.73
N SER A 239 1.21 -8.84 -6.90
CA SER A 239 1.37 -8.21 -8.22
C SER A 239 2.70 -8.57 -8.89
N ALA A 240 2.71 -8.64 -10.22
CA ALA A 240 3.95 -8.65 -11.00
C ALA A 240 4.67 -7.29 -10.96
N LYS A 241 3.91 -6.18 -10.94
CA LYS A 241 4.46 -4.83 -10.72
C LYS A 241 4.95 -4.70 -9.27
N LYS A 242 6.03 -3.93 -9.08
CA LYS A 242 6.59 -3.59 -7.76
C LYS A 242 6.71 -2.09 -7.64
N ILE A 243 6.64 -1.57 -6.41
CA ILE A 243 7.09 -0.21 -6.16
C ILE A 243 8.60 -0.20 -5.96
N HIS A 244 9.27 0.84 -6.45
CA HIS A 244 10.70 1.02 -6.32
C HIS A 244 11.02 2.25 -5.48
N PHE A 245 11.95 2.09 -4.54
CA PHE A 245 12.46 3.17 -3.70
C PHE A 245 13.89 3.50 -4.10
N ALA A 246 14.22 4.79 -4.21
CA ALA A 246 15.59 5.26 -4.31
C ALA A 246 16.19 5.39 -2.90
N ARG A 247 17.10 4.48 -2.53
CA ARG A 247 17.73 4.42 -1.21
C ARG A 247 19.18 4.87 -1.27
N PHE A 248 19.54 5.77 -0.38
CA PHE A 248 20.89 6.32 -0.22
C PHE A 248 21.54 5.89 1.10
N LYS A 249 20.78 5.29 1.98
CA LYS A 249 21.19 4.82 3.30
C LYS A 249 20.44 3.53 3.64
N SER A 250 20.99 2.76 4.59
CA SER A 250 20.32 1.55 5.05
C SER A 250 18.94 1.86 5.64
N PHE A 251 18.00 0.97 5.41
CA PHE A 251 16.64 1.03 5.95
C PHE A 251 16.45 -0.12 6.94
N PRO A 252 16.77 0.07 8.22
CA PRO A 252 16.64 -0.97 9.22
C PRO A 252 15.14 -1.12 9.62
N PHE A 253 14.40 -1.93 8.89
CA PHE A 253 12.95 -2.11 9.06
C PHE A 253 12.55 -2.40 10.52
N TRP A 254 13.22 -3.36 11.17
CA TRP A 254 12.85 -3.73 12.54
C TRP A 254 13.15 -2.63 13.57
N ARG A 255 14.17 -1.82 13.34
CA ARG A 255 14.41 -0.63 14.16
C ARG A 255 13.28 0.39 13.97
N ARG A 256 12.82 0.60 12.74
CA ARG A 256 11.69 1.50 12.48
C ARG A 256 10.39 1.00 13.13
N VAL A 257 10.15 -0.32 13.11
CA VAL A 257 9.03 -0.94 13.85
C VAL A 257 9.13 -0.64 15.33
N HIS A 258 10.33 -0.81 15.91
CA HIS A 258 10.58 -0.50 17.32
C HIS A 258 10.31 0.97 17.64
N ASP A 259 10.92 1.88 16.86
CA ASP A 259 10.82 3.34 17.08
C ASP A 259 9.38 3.85 16.85
N SER A 260 8.58 3.18 16.03
CA SER A 260 7.19 3.59 15.73
C SER A 260 6.15 3.05 16.72
N PHE A 261 6.42 1.92 17.40
CA PHE A 261 5.40 1.22 18.18
C PHE A 261 5.80 0.92 19.63
N ILE A 262 7.06 1.03 19.98
CA ILE A 262 7.60 0.61 21.29
C ILE A 262 8.30 1.78 22.00
N GLU A 263 9.06 2.61 21.25
CA GLU A 263 9.80 3.72 21.84
C GLU A 263 8.84 4.88 22.16
N ASP A 264 8.93 5.43 23.39
CA ASP A 264 8.14 6.58 23.91
C ASP A 264 8.57 7.93 23.30
#